data_eb32ae6fa69aec953d2a91e8ed92edf9
#
_entry.id   eb32ae6fa69aec953d2a91e8ed92edf9
#
_cell.length_a   1.000
_cell.length_b   1.000
_cell.length_c   1.000
_cell.angle_alpha   90.00
_cell.angle_beta   90.00
_cell.angle_gamma   90.00
#
_symmetry.space_group_name_H-M   'P 1'
#
loop_
_entity.id
_entity.type
_entity.pdbx_description
1 polymer ?
#
loop_
_entity_poly.entity_id
_entity_poly.type
_entity_poly.pdbx_seq_one_letter_code
_entity_poly.pdbx_strand_id
1 'polypeptide(L)'
;TTGGSNTAVGNDALGSMTTSDNCTAVGKSALGSNTTGRNQAFGVRALTANTTGTGNVAFGYQTLDANTTGNYLTAFGDSALGANTTASNNTAVGYYAMVTNTDGTYNTAVGYYALKANTGGDYNTAVGDSCLDANTTGIRNTAIGVNALTTNTTGGYNVALGMSALEANTTASYNTAVGVNALVSNT
;
A
#
# COMPACT_ATOMS: atom_id res chain seq x y z
N THR A 1 6.11 14.40 -28.44
CA THR A 1 5.65 14.47 -27.04
C THR A 1 5.14 15.87 -26.75
N THR A 2 3.97 16.00 -26.14
CA THR A 2 3.34 17.31 -25.83
C THR A 2 3.28 17.57 -24.33
N GLY A 3 3.79 16.67 -23.48
CA GLY A 3 3.79 16.82 -22.03
C GLY A 3 4.69 17.96 -21.54
N GLY A 4 4.22 18.74 -20.56
CA GLY A 4 4.91 19.88 -19.98
C GLY A 4 5.12 19.76 -18.45
N SER A 5 6.00 20.62 -17.92
CA SER A 5 6.27 20.72 -16.46
C SER A 5 6.69 19.40 -15.79
N ASN A 6 7.50 18.60 -16.47
CA ASN A 6 7.98 17.33 -15.95
C ASN A 6 9.44 17.43 -15.48
N THR A 7 9.77 16.71 -14.41
CA THR A 7 11.14 16.57 -13.90
C THR A 7 11.58 15.13 -13.99
N ALA A 8 12.68 14.83 -14.67
CA ALA A 8 13.26 13.49 -14.77
C ALA A 8 14.74 13.50 -14.44
N VAL A 9 15.15 12.71 -13.46
CA VAL A 9 16.55 12.55 -13.05
C VAL A 9 16.87 11.06 -12.91
N GLY A 10 17.69 10.53 -13.78
CA GLY A 10 18.11 9.13 -13.78
C GLY A 10 17.97 8.45 -15.14
N ASN A 11 18.66 7.32 -15.31
CA ASN A 11 18.56 6.53 -16.53
C ASN A 11 17.14 5.98 -16.70
N ASP A 12 16.50 6.17 -17.88
CA ASP A 12 15.12 5.79 -18.19
C ASP A 12 14.03 6.40 -17.28
N ALA A 13 14.32 7.44 -16.53
CA ALA A 13 13.28 8.18 -15.81
C ALA A 13 12.32 8.83 -16.82
N LEU A 14 10.99 8.58 -16.71
CA LEU A 14 9.95 8.99 -17.67
C LEU A 14 10.24 8.53 -19.11
N GLY A 15 10.87 7.38 -19.28
CA GLY A 15 11.37 6.93 -20.60
C GLY A 15 10.31 6.77 -21.69
N SER A 16 9.08 6.39 -21.34
CA SER A 16 7.98 6.17 -22.30
C SER A 16 6.95 7.31 -22.34
N MET A 17 7.22 8.42 -21.67
CA MET A 17 6.27 9.52 -21.54
C MET A 17 5.93 10.15 -22.91
N THR A 18 4.63 10.34 -23.15
CA THR A 18 4.13 10.98 -24.37
C THR A 18 3.36 12.27 -24.13
N THR A 19 2.39 12.27 -23.23
CA THR A 19 1.44 13.35 -23.01
C THR A 19 1.23 13.74 -21.54
N SER A 20 1.96 13.12 -20.61
CA SER A 20 1.82 13.45 -19.18
C SER A 20 2.35 14.84 -18.86
N ASP A 21 1.67 15.50 -17.94
CA ASP A 21 2.08 16.77 -17.35
C ASP A 21 2.30 16.63 -15.84
N ASN A 22 3.17 17.50 -15.29
CA ASN A 22 3.37 17.62 -13.84
C ASN A 22 3.83 16.32 -13.17
N CYS A 23 4.64 15.52 -13.84
CA CYS A 23 5.29 14.34 -13.27
C CYS A 23 6.66 14.68 -12.71
N THR A 24 7.02 14.03 -11.60
CA THR A 24 8.40 14.06 -11.09
C THR A 24 8.91 12.64 -10.96
N ALA A 25 10.02 12.33 -11.62
CA ALA A 25 10.69 11.03 -11.56
C ALA A 25 12.16 11.20 -11.22
N VAL A 26 12.58 10.67 -10.09
CA VAL A 26 13.96 10.69 -9.63
C VAL A 26 14.41 9.26 -9.31
N GLY A 27 15.30 8.71 -10.09
CA GLY A 27 15.82 7.34 -9.95
C GLY A 27 15.83 6.59 -11.28
N LYS A 28 16.67 5.56 -11.37
CA LYS A 28 16.70 4.69 -12.55
C LYS A 28 15.34 4.06 -12.77
N SER A 29 14.77 4.19 -13.98
CA SER A 29 13.47 3.65 -14.42
C SER A 29 12.27 4.13 -13.59
N ALA A 30 12.41 5.22 -12.82
CA ALA A 30 11.26 5.83 -12.14
C ALA A 30 10.25 6.31 -13.19
N LEU A 31 8.95 5.89 -13.07
CA LEU A 31 7.90 6.17 -14.05
C LEU A 31 8.30 5.78 -15.49
N GLY A 32 9.09 4.72 -15.64
CA GLY A 32 9.67 4.34 -16.94
C GLY A 32 8.65 4.07 -18.04
N SER A 33 7.49 3.48 -17.71
CA SER A 33 6.40 3.14 -18.64
C SER A 33 5.27 4.16 -18.66
N ASN A 34 5.36 5.27 -17.92
CA ASN A 34 4.28 6.23 -17.76
C ASN A 34 3.97 6.94 -19.08
N THR A 35 2.74 6.82 -19.56
CA THR A 35 2.29 7.46 -20.81
C THR A 35 1.40 8.66 -20.54
N THR A 36 0.55 8.58 -19.52
CA THR A 36 -0.37 9.65 -19.10
C THR A 36 -0.45 9.70 -17.57
N GLY A 37 -1.11 10.71 -17.02
CA GLY A 37 -1.32 10.85 -15.58
C GLY A 37 -0.28 11.72 -14.89
N ARG A 38 -0.64 12.24 -13.72
CA ARG A 38 0.20 13.09 -12.86
C ARG A 38 0.70 12.26 -11.69
N ASN A 39 1.97 11.86 -11.71
CA ASN A 39 2.54 10.96 -10.72
C ASN A 39 3.88 11.49 -10.19
N GLN A 40 4.22 11.14 -8.96
CA GLN A 40 5.47 11.49 -8.31
C GLN A 40 6.20 10.22 -7.90
N ALA A 41 7.41 10.01 -8.41
CA ALA A 41 8.22 8.82 -8.12
C ALA A 41 9.65 9.19 -7.74
N PHE A 42 10.07 8.78 -6.55
CA PHE A 42 11.41 8.97 -6.03
C PHE A 42 11.98 7.60 -5.59
N GLY A 43 12.91 7.08 -6.33
CA GLY A 43 13.57 5.80 -6.06
C GLY A 43 13.79 4.98 -7.32
N VAL A 44 14.76 4.07 -7.27
CA VAL A 44 15.00 3.15 -8.37
C VAL A 44 13.77 2.27 -8.56
N ARG A 45 13.21 2.24 -9.78
CA ARG A 45 12.01 1.50 -10.17
C ARG A 45 10.71 1.92 -9.46
N ALA A 46 10.66 3.08 -8.82
CA ALA A 46 9.40 3.59 -8.30
C ALA A 46 8.40 3.82 -9.44
N LEU A 47 7.19 3.21 -9.36
CA LEU A 47 6.13 3.28 -10.39
C LEU A 47 6.61 2.87 -11.80
N THR A 48 7.55 1.92 -11.92
CA THR A 48 8.14 1.57 -13.23
C THR A 48 7.11 1.12 -14.25
N ALA A 49 6.14 0.26 -13.86
CA ALA A 49 5.15 -0.31 -14.77
C ALA A 49 3.93 0.60 -15.01
N ASN A 50 3.84 1.74 -14.32
CA ASN A 50 2.66 2.61 -14.44
C ASN A 50 2.49 3.10 -15.87
N THR A 51 1.30 2.86 -16.43
CA THR A 51 0.97 3.32 -17.79
C THR A 51 0.02 4.50 -17.77
N THR A 52 -1.16 4.34 -17.20
CA THR A 52 -2.21 5.36 -17.20
C THR A 52 -2.70 5.72 -15.79
N GLY A 53 -2.20 5.05 -14.74
CA GLY A 53 -2.52 5.41 -13.36
C GLY A 53 -2.17 6.86 -13.05
N THR A 54 -3.00 7.56 -12.28
CA THR A 54 -2.83 8.99 -12.00
C THR A 54 -2.98 9.32 -10.52
N GLY A 55 -2.34 10.41 -10.10
CA GLY A 55 -2.41 10.88 -8.71
C GLY A 55 -1.64 9.99 -7.73
N ASN A 56 -0.64 9.25 -8.21
CA ASN A 56 0.14 8.34 -7.38
C ASN A 56 1.43 9.01 -6.87
N VAL A 57 1.77 8.76 -5.62
CA VAL A 57 3.00 9.18 -4.97
C VAL A 57 3.77 7.94 -4.50
N ALA A 58 4.98 7.75 -5.00
CA ALA A 58 5.85 6.62 -4.66
C ALA A 58 7.22 7.11 -4.21
N PHE A 59 7.64 6.72 -3.02
CA PHE A 59 8.94 7.09 -2.47
C PHE A 59 9.65 5.88 -1.87
N GLY A 60 10.65 5.35 -2.55
CA GLY A 60 11.43 4.19 -2.14
C GLY A 60 11.83 3.29 -3.30
N TYR A 61 12.71 2.34 -3.02
CA TYR A 61 13.12 1.32 -3.98
C TYR A 61 11.94 0.40 -4.31
N GLN A 62 11.63 0.16 -5.59
CA GLN A 62 10.54 -0.70 -6.08
C GLN A 62 9.15 -0.40 -5.47
N THR A 63 8.93 0.81 -5.01
CA THR A 63 7.63 1.23 -4.48
C THR A 63 6.63 1.33 -5.64
N LEU A 64 5.45 0.66 -5.52
CA LEU A 64 4.42 0.63 -6.58
C LEU A 64 4.96 0.16 -7.94
N ASP A 65 6.00 -0.69 -7.98
CA ASP A 65 6.67 -1.00 -9.25
C ASP A 65 5.82 -1.81 -10.23
N ALA A 66 4.85 -2.59 -9.76
CA ALA A 66 3.91 -3.33 -10.59
C ALA A 66 2.64 -2.54 -10.98
N ASN A 67 2.41 -1.34 -10.43
CA ASN A 67 1.18 -0.60 -10.71
C ASN A 67 1.09 -0.22 -12.18
N THR A 68 -0.06 -0.52 -12.81
CA THR A 68 -0.31 -0.19 -14.22
C THR A 68 -1.35 0.92 -14.39
N THR A 69 -2.50 0.78 -13.75
CA THR A 69 -3.64 1.68 -13.92
C THR A 69 -4.27 2.16 -12.60
N GLY A 70 -3.77 1.67 -11.45
CA GLY A 70 -4.25 2.10 -10.14
C GLY A 70 -4.02 3.59 -9.90
N ASN A 71 -4.98 4.24 -9.22
CA ASN A 71 -5.00 5.68 -9.02
C ASN A 71 -5.03 6.07 -7.54
N TYR A 72 -4.58 7.28 -7.24
CA TYR A 72 -4.66 7.88 -5.90
C TYR A 72 -3.99 7.01 -4.83
N LEU A 73 -2.81 6.50 -5.15
CA LEU A 73 -2.00 5.68 -4.28
C LEU A 73 -0.91 6.53 -3.62
N THR A 74 -0.73 6.35 -2.32
CA THR A 74 0.39 6.93 -1.58
C THR A 74 1.23 5.80 -1.01
N ALA A 75 2.47 5.66 -1.46
CA ALA A 75 3.36 4.61 -1.00
C ALA A 75 4.74 5.18 -0.62
N PHE A 76 5.16 4.92 0.60
CA PHE A 76 6.43 5.38 1.18
C PHE A 76 7.15 4.20 1.84
N GLY A 77 8.27 3.81 1.31
CA GLY A 77 9.08 2.70 1.82
C GLY A 77 9.49 1.73 0.73
N ASP A 78 10.51 0.94 0.99
CA ASP A 78 10.96 -0.12 0.08
C ASP A 78 9.83 -1.11 -0.15
N SER A 79 9.49 -1.36 -1.42
CA SER A 79 8.47 -2.29 -1.90
C SER A 79 7.05 -2.07 -1.33
N ALA A 80 6.78 -0.88 -0.76
CA ALA A 80 5.41 -0.55 -0.34
C ALA A 80 4.46 -0.61 -1.55
N LEU A 81 3.32 -1.35 -1.42
CA LEU A 81 2.38 -1.62 -2.52
C LEU A 81 3.05 -2.24 -3.77
N GLY A 82 4.13 -3.01 -3.60
CA GLY A 82 4.93 -3.52 -4.72
C GLY A 82 4.15 -4.37 -5.73
N ALA A 83 3.19 -5.20 -5.29
CA ALA A 83 2.38 -6.04 -6.16
C ALA A 83 1.08 -5.38 -6.67
N ASN A 84 0.79 -4.13 -6.27
CA ASN A 84 -0.43 -3.44 -6.71
C ASN A 84 -0.42 -3.26 -8.23
N THR A 85 -1.48 -3.71 -8.91
CA THR A 85 -1.58 -3.54 -10.36
C THR A 85 -2.64 -2.52 -10.78
N THR A 86 -3.84 -2.64 -10.26
CA THR A 86 -5.01 -1.85 -10.68
C THR A 86 -5.79 -1.25 -9.50
N ALA A 87 -5.58 -1.76 -8.29
CA ALA A 87 -6.27 -1.27 -7.10
C ALA A 87 -5.94 0.20 -6.81
N SER A 88 -6.89 0.94 -6.27
CA SER A 88 -6.83 2.39 -6.09
C SER A 88 -7.14 2.82 -4.65
N ASN A 89 -6.83 4.08 -4.31
CA ASN A 89 -7.19 4.69 -3.03
C ASN A 89 -6.54 4.02 -1.80
N ASN A 90 -5.31 3.51 -1.95
CA ASN A 90 -4.57 2.92 -0.84
C ASN A 90 -3.42 3.83 -0.37
N THR A 91 -3.18 3.82 0.94
CA THR A 91 -2.02 4.48 1.56
C THR A 91 -1.16 3.45 2.27
N ALA A 92 0.11 3.33 1.89
CA ALA A 92 1.08 2.42 2.50
C ALA A 92 2.36 3.17 2.88
N VAL A 93 2.69 3.19 4.15
CA VAL A 93 3.90 3.85 4.67
C VAL A 93 4.68 2.87 5.54
N GLY A 94 5.83 2.44 5.07
CA GLY A 94 6.70 1.49 5.77
C GLY A 94 7.30 0.44 4.83
N TYR A 95 8.35 -0.21 5.30
CA TYR A 95 8.98 -1.32 4.59
C TYR A 95 7.97 -2.46 4.40
N TYR A 96 7.73 -2.86 3.16
CA TYR A 96 6.80 -3.92 2.75
C TYR A 96 5.34 -3.71 3.23
N ALA A 97 4.93 -2.48 3.55
CA ALA A 97 3.53 -2.18 3.84
C ALA A 97 2.67 -2.51 2.61
N MET A 98 1.65 -3.36 2.79
CA MET A 98 0.72 -3.82 1.73
C MET A 98 1.43 -4.40 0.49
N VAL A 99 2.59 -5.03 0.65
CA VAL A 99 3.42 -5.46 -0.49
C VAL A 99 2.70 -6.41 -1.45
N THR A 100 1.77 -7.26 -0.97
CA THR A 100 1.05 -8.24 -1.80
C THR A 100 -0.33 -7.78 -2.26
N ASN A 101 -0.73 -6.53 -1.97
CA ASN A 101 -2.04 -6.05 -2.37
C ASN A 101 -2.21 -6.04 -3.89
N THR A 102 -3.20 -6.75 -4.41
CA THR A 102 -3.52 -6.79 -5.85
C THR A 102 -4.81 -6.04 -6.17
N ASP A 103 -5.87 -6.32 -5.41
CA ASP A 103 -7.22 -5.85 -5.70
C ASP A 103 -7.84 -5.01 -4.58
N GLY A 104 -7.31 -5.11 -3.34
CA GLY A 104 -7.85 -4.40 -2.17
C GLY A 104 -7.78 -2.89 -2.32
N THR A 105 -8.87 -2.20 -2.00
CA THR A 105 -9.02 -0.75 -2.14
C THR A 105 -9.37 -0.06 -0.82
N TYR A 106 -9.12 1.25 -0.75
CA TYR A 106 -9.44 2.07 0.43
C TYR A 106 -8.77 1.60 1.73
N ASN A 107 -7.56 1.06 1.64
CA ASN A 107 -6.80 0.62 2.81
C ASN A 107 -5.75 1.67 3.22
N THR A 108 -5.51 1.74 4.52
CA THR A 108 -4.42 2.53 5.11
C THR A 108 -3.52 1.61 5.92
N ALA A 109 -2.25 1.51 5.55
CA ALA A 109 -1.24 0.72 6.24
C ALA A 109 -0.03 1.60 6.60
N VAL A 110 0.27 1.73 7.88
CA VAL A 110 1.41 2.52 8.37
C VAL A 110 2.21 1.69 9.36
N GLY A 111 3.40 1.27 8.97
CA GLY A 111 4.29 0.46 9.79
C GLY A 111 5.05 -0.59 8.98
N TYR A 112 6.09 -1.15 9.58
CA TYR A 112 6.81 -2.30 9.05
C TYR A 112 5.84 -3.49 8.91
N TYR A 113 5.71 -4.09 7.74
CA TYR A 113 4.81 -5.20 7.42
C TYR A 113 3.31 -4.96 7.70
N ALA A 114 2.87 -3.72 7.90
CA ALA A 114 1.44 -3.43 8.08
C ALA A 114 0.65 -3.90 6.83
N LEU A 115 -0.43 -4.71 7.04
CA LEU A 115 -1.26 -5.31 5.99
C LEU A 115 -0.46 -6.05 4.90
N LYS A 116 0.68 -6.66 5.25
CA LYS A 116 1.61 -7.24 4.27
C LYS A 116 0.94 -8.26 3.35
N ALA A 117 0.14 -9.19 3.88
CA ALA A 117 -0.48 -10.29 3.12
C ALA A 117 -1.81 -9.92 2.45
N ASN A 118 -2.27 -8.67 2.57
CA ASN A 118 -3.55 -8.27 1.97
C ASN A 118 -3.53 -8.48 0.45
N THR A 119 -4.49 -9.20 -0.06
CA THR A 119 -4.66 -9.38 -1.52
C THR A 119 -5.90 -8.66 -2.03
N GLY A 120 -7.04 -8.86 -1.37
CA GLY A 120 -8.33 -8.30 -1.81
C GLY A 120 -9.18 -7.70 -0.68
N GLY A 121 -8.64 -7.55 0.54
CA GLY A 121 -9.38 -6.90 1.63
C GLY A 121 -9.50 -5.39 1.43
N ASP A 122 -10.70 -4.85 1.68
CA ASP A 122 -11.02 -3.44 1.50
C ASP A 122 -11.28 -2.73 2.82
N TYR A 123 -11.10 -1.40 2.82
CA TYR A 123 -11.47 -0.50 3.94
C TYR A 123 -10.79 -0.86 5.27
N ASN A 124 -9.57 -1.41 5.24
CA ASN A 124 -8.83 -1.71 6.46
C ASN A 124 -7.92 -0.54 6.85
N THR A 125 -7.79 -0.32 8.15
CA THR A 125 -6.82 0.62 8.73
C THR A 125 -5.88 -0.16 9.64
N ALA A 126 -4.60 -0.19 9.31
CA ALA A 126 -3.54 -0.85 10.07
C ALA A 126 -2.43 0.14 10.40
N VAL A 127 -2.22 0.42 11.67
CA VAL A 127 -1.16 1.34 12.13
C VAL A 127 -0.33 0.66 13.22
N GLY A 128 0.89 0.31 12.90
CA GLY A 128 1.81 -0.39 13.80
C GLY A 128 2.63 -1.45 13.06
N ASP A 129 3.70 -1.92 13.69
CA ASP A 129 4.51 -3.04 13.21
C ASP A 129 3.67 -4.31 13.16
N SER A 130 3.68 -5.03 12.04
CA SER A 130 2.99 -6.30 11.79
C SER A 130 1.49 -6.29 12.11
N CYS A 131 0.89 -5.10 12.03
CA CYS A 131 -0.53 -4.90 12.26
C CYS A 131 -1.33 -5.43 11.06
N LEU A 132 -2.32 -6.33 11.29
CA LEU A 132 -3.06 -7.02 10.22
C LEU A 132 -2.16 -7.74 9.21
N ASP A 133 -0.97 -8.21 9.61
CA ASP A 133 0.03 -8.78 8.70
C ASP A 133 -0.52 -9.94 7.86
N ALA A 134 -1.29 -10.87 8.47
CA ALA A 134 -1.83 -12.05 7.78
C ALA A 134 -3.17 -11.81 7.05
N ASN A 135 -3.72 -10.60 7.09
CA ASN A 135 -5.03 -10.35 6.46
C ASN A 135 -4.96 -10.56 4.95
N THR A 136 -5.84 -11.40 4.41
CA THR A 136 -5.91 -11.65 2.96
C THR A 136 -7.11 -10.96 2.31
N THR A 137 -8.30 -11.22 2.82
CA THR A 137 -9.56 -10.71 2.27
C THR A 137 -10.49 -10.12 3.33
N GLY A 138 -10.08 -10.09 4.61
CA GLY A 138 -10.85 -9.43 5.67
C GLY A 138 -11.07 -7.94 5.37
N ILE A 139 -12.27 -7.44 5.66
CA ILE A 139 -12.68 -6.07 5.31
C ILE A 139 -13.06 -5.26 6.54
N ARG A 140 -12.93 -3.93 6.45
CA ARG A 140 -13.41 -2.98 7.46
C ARG A 140 -12.87 -3.25 8.86
N ASN A 141 -11.61 -3.68 8.93
CA ASN A 141 -10.91 -3.82 10.21
C ASN A 141 -10.16 -2.54 10.56
N THR A 142 -10.16 -2.19 11.83
CA THR A 142 -9.32 -1.12 12.37
C THR A 142 -8.38 -1.74 13.40
N ALA A 143 -7.09 -1.72 13.12
CA ALA A 143 -6.06 -2.26 13.98
C ALA A 143 -4.95 -1.22 14.20
N ILE A 144 -4.74 -0.85 15.46
CA ILE A 144 -3.74 0.15 15.85
C ILE A 144 -2.91 -0.40 17.03
N GLY A 145 -1.65 -0.64 16.78
CA GLY A 145 -0.71 -1.20 17.74
C GLY A 145 0.15 -2.30 17.14
N VAL A 146 1.30 -2.55 17.75
CA VAL A 146 2.18 -3.66 17.34
C VAL A 146 1.43 -4.98 17.46
N ASN A 147 1.42 -5.81 16.42
CA ASN A 147 0.74 -7.10 16.33
C ASN A 147 -0.79 -7.06 16.56
N ALA A 148 -1.43 -5.90 16.48
CA ALA A 148 -2.89 -5.85 16.56
C ALA A 148 -3.51 -6.58 15.36
N LEU A 149 -4.43 -7.55 15.61
CA LEU A 149 -5.06 -8.42 14.59
C LEU A 149 -4.04 -9.13 13.68
N THR A 150 -2.83 -9.43 14.14
CA THR A 150 -1.75 -9.90 13.28
C THR A 150 -2.08 -11.21 12.55
N THR A 151 -2.84 -12.14 13.15
CA THR A 151 -3.20 -13.44 12.54
C THR A 151 -4.54 -13.44 11.80
N ASN A 152 -5.25 -12.31 11.75
CA ASN A 152 -6.53 -12.24 11.05
C ASN A 152 -6.34 -12.50 9.56
N THR A 153 -7.12 -13.42 9.00
CA THR A 153 -7.06 -13.76 7.57
C THR A 153 -8.26 -13.22 6.79
N THR A 154 -9.47 -13.53 7.25
CA THR A 154 -10.72 -13.21 6.57
C THR A 154 -11.76 -12.52 7.46
N GLY A 155 -11.51 -12.44 8.77
CA GLY A 155 -12.41 -11.76 9.71
C GLY A 155 -12.60 -10.30 9.34
N GLY A 156 -13.82 -9.78 9.47
CA GLY A 156 -14.14 -8.40 9.12
C GLY A 156 -14.82 -7.63 10.24
N TYR A 157 -14.87 -6.31 10.10
CA TYR A 157 -15.54 -5.41 11.06
C TYR A 157 -14.98 -5.50 12.49
N ASN A 158 -13.69 -5.79 12.63
CA ASN A 158 -13.03 -5.84 13.92
C ASN A 158 -12.34 -4.51 14.26
N VAL A 159 -12.35 -4.14 15.54
CA VAL A 159 -11.61 -3.01 16.07
C VAL A 159 -10.63 -3.53 17.13
N ALA A 160 -9.34 -3.36 16.88
CA ALA A 160 -8.26 -3.73 17.79
C ALA A 160 -7.37 -2.50 18.05
N LEU A 161 -7.39 -1.99 19.27
CA LEU A 161 -6.60 -0.84 19.68
C LEU A 161 -5.71 -1.22 20.88
N GLY A 162 -4.44 -1.35 20.64
CA GLY A 162 -3.44 -1.75 21.63
C GLY A 162 -2.51 -2.84 21.10
N MET A 163 -1.33 -2.97 21.69
CA MET A 163 -0.38 -4.03 21.37
C MET A 163 -1.03 -5.40 21.58
N SER A 164 -0.94 -6.28 20.58
CA SER A 164 -1.49 -7.64 20.57
C SER A 164 -3.01 -7.73 20.85
N ALA A 165 -3.76 -6.65 20.65
CA ALA A 165 -5.22 -6.72 20.72
C ALA A 165 -5.77 -7.60 19.59
N LEU A 166 -6.63 -8.61 19.92
CA LEU A 166 -7.17 -9.60 18.98
C LEU A 166 -6.07 -10.35 18.20
N GLU A 167 -4.90 -10.57 18.77
CA GLU A 167 -3.75 -11.14 18.06
C GLU A 167 -4.06 -12.52 17.45
N ALA A 168 -4.72 -13.43 18.20
CA ALA A 168 -5.04 -14.78 17.73
C ALA A 168 -6.32 -14.86 16.87
N ASN A 169 -7.01 -13.74 16.64
CA ASN A 169 -8.22 -13.76 15.82
C ASN A 169 -7.88 -14.12 14.37
N THR A 170 -8.47 -15.15 13.81
CA THR A 170 -8.22 -15.59 12.44
C THR A 170 -9.35 -15.25 11.48
N THR A 171 -10.58 -15.57 11.84
CA THR A 171 -11.76 -15.47 10.97
C THR A 171 -12.96 -14.81 11.63
N ALA A 172 -12.95 -14.62 12.95
CA ALA A 172 -14.08 -14.04 13.66
C ALA A 172 -14.26 -12.56 13.30
N SER A 173 -15.50 -12.11 13.27
CA SER A 173 -15.90 -10.77 12.86
C SER A 173 -16.68 -10.05 13.97
N TYR A 174 -16.81 -8.72 13.83
CA TYR A 174 -17.57 -7.85 14.73
C TYR A 174 -17.06 -7.81 16.17
N ASN A 175 -15.74 -7.97 16.37
CA ASN A 175 -15.11 -7.87 17.69
C ASN A 175 -14.56 -6.46 17.94
N THR A 176 -14.66 -6.01 19.17
CA THR A 176 -14.00 -4.76 19.61
C THR A 176 -13.12 -5.06 20.82
N ALA A 177 -11.83 -4.79 20.71
CA ALA A 177 -10.84 -4.95 21.76
C ALA A 177 -10.02 -3.67 21.92
N VAL A 178 -10.00 -3.13 23.12
CA VAL A 178 -9.24 -1.91 23.44
C VAL A 178 -8.36 -2.19 24.67
N GLY A 179 -7.07 -2.09 24.50
CA GLY A 179 -6.06 -2.32 25.56
C GLY A 179 -5.00 -3.33 25.12
N VAL A 180 -3.86 -3.30 25.77
CA VAL A 180 -2.77 -4.28 25.57
C VAL A 180 -3.27 -5.68 25.87
N ASN A 181 -3.06 -6.65 24.95
CA ASN A 181 -3.52 -8.03 25.03
C ASN A 181 -5.04 -8.20 25.21
N ALA A 182 -5.85 -7.18 24.89
CA ALA A 182 -7.31 -7.31 24.96
C ALA A 182 -7.78 -8.34 23.93
N LEU A 183 -8.59 -9.34 24.38
CA LEU A 183 -9.09 -10.46 23.59
C LEU A 183 -7.95 -11.18 22.82
N VAL A 184 -6.74 -11.27 23.36
CA VAL A 184 -5.56 -11.83 22.69
C VAL A 184 -5.75 -13.24 22.19
N SER A 185 -6.53 -14.07 22.88
CA SER A 185 -6.80 -15.48 22.53
C SER A 185 -8.17 -15.70 21.88
N ASN A 186 -8.83 -14.65 21.39
CA ASN A 186 -10.08 -14.79 20.65
C ASN A 186 -9.80 -15.48 19.30
N THR A 187 -10.59 -16.47 18.91
CA THR A 187 -10.38 -17.26 17.67
C THR A 187 -11.63 -17.30 16.82
#